data_59c7a83c8c60a321bf023fc68d6406dd
#
_entry.id   59c7a83c8c60a321bf023fc68d6406dd
#
_cell.length_a   1.000
_cell.length_b   1.000
_cell.length_c   1.000
_cell.angle_alpha   90.00
_cell.angle_beta   90.00
_cell.angle_gamma   90.00
#
_symmetry.space_group_name_H-M   'P 1'
#
loop_
_entity.id
_entity.type
_entity.pdbx_description
1 polymer ?
#
loop_
_entity_poly.entity_id
_entity_poly.type
_entity_poly.pdbx_seq_one_letter_code
_entity_poly.pdbx_strand_id
1 'polypeptide(L)'
;MRIWSVAPVAAAAFAAIGASSGPSLAEQGHRLSGPHSFENLAVYFVHGASASGAIPLTLQEAVAKGRVQVIETGRVNELHIENTGTEPVFVQAGDIVKGGKQDRVLTVSFLLPAKSGRLPIASFCVEQGRWTARSRRTLDGLRKRALNPV
;
A
#
# COMPACT_ATOMS: atom_id res chain seq x y z
N MET A 1 41.22 15.86 -71.32
CA MET A 1 41.03 14.65 -70.59
C MET A 1 40.73 15.02 -69.14
N ARG A 2 39.47 14.94 -68.71
CA ARG A 2 39.05 15.22 -67.31
C ARG A 2 38.65 13.92 -66.70
N ILE A 3 39.37 13.51 -65.69
CA ILE A 3 39.13 12.29 -64.91
C ILE A 3 38.15 12.65 -63.75
N TRP A 4 36.95 12.08 -63.76
CA TRP A 4 36.00 12.22 -62.67
C TRP A 4 36.33 11.19 -61.54
N SER A 5 36.62 11.75 -60.39
CA SER A 5 36.82 10.98 -59.19
C SER A 5 35.46 10.67 -58.55
N VAL A 6 35.14 9.39 -58.40
CA VAL A 6 33.91 8.92 -57.71
C VAL A 6 34.24 8.76 -56.25
N ALA A 7 33.58 9.53 -55.37
CA ALA A 7 33.69 9.41 -53.92
C ALA A 7 32.88 8.22 -53.42
N PRO A 8 33.36 7.47 -52.44
CA PRO A 8 32.62 6.35 -51.84
C PRO A 8 31.51 6.84 -50.91
N VAL A 9 30.33 6.24 -51.06
CA VAL A 9 29.19 6.43 -50.18
C VAL A 9 29.47 5.76 -48.86
N ALA A 10 29.46 6.53 -47.76
CA ALA A 10 29.60 6.04 -46.42
C ALA A 10 28.28 5.32 -46.00
N ALA A 11 28.38 4.04 -45.70
CA ALA A 11 27.30 3.25 -45.11
C ALA A 11 27.11 3.66 -43.63
N ALA A 12 25.96 4.26 -43.31
CA ALA A 12 25.58 4.54 -41.94
C ALA A 12 25.20 3.23 -41.23
N ALA A 13 25.98 2.87 -40.23
CA ALA A 13 25.66 1.77 -39.34
C ALA A 13 24.51 2.19 -38.41
N PHE A 14 23.35 1.53 -38.56
CA PHE A 14 22.27 1.62 -37.60
C PHE A 14 22.69 0.87 -36.32
N ALA A 15 22.99 1.60 -35.25
CA ALA A 15 23.15 1.02 -33.93
C ALA A 15 21.79 0.52 -33.44
N ALA A 16 21.64 -0.79 -33.27
CA ALA A 16 20.50 -1.40 -32.65
C ALA A 16 20.44 -0.93 -31.19
N ILE A 17 19.41 -0.17 -30.85
CA ILE A 17 19.08 0.18 -29.46
C ILE A 17 18.65 -1.12 -28.79
N GLY A 18 19.54 -1.76 -28.03
CA GLY A 18 19.22 -2.89 -27.21
C GLY A 18 18.17 -2.50 -26.17
N ALA A 19 16.97 -3.07 -26.29
CA ALA A 19 15.97 -2.98 -25.23
C ALA A 19 16.57 -3.63 -23.98
N SER A 20 16.91 -2.84 -22.97
CA SER A 20 17.26 -3.33 -21.65
C SER A 20 16.00 -3.93 -21.01
N SER A 21 15.83 -5.25 -21.14
CA SER A 21 14.86 -5.98 -20.33
C SER A 21 15.27 -5.81 -18.87
N GLY A 22 14.44 -5.15 -18.07
CA GLY A 22 14.64 -5.10 -16.63
C GLY A 22 14.71 -6.52 -16.04
N PRO A 23 15.30 -6.69 -14.86
CA PRO A 23 15.46 -8.01 -14.24
C PRO A 23 14.11 -8.72 -14.14
N SER A 24 14.05 -9.97 -14.58
CA SER A 24 12.84 -10.78 -14.47
C SER A 24 12.57 -11.12 -12.99
N LEU A 25 11.33 -11.41 -12.62
CA LEU A 25 10.98 -11.83 -11.26
C LEU A 25 11.80 -13.04 -10.79
N ALA A 26 12.22 -13.91 -11.70
CA ALA A 26 13.07 -15.05 -11.41
C ALA A 26 14.49 -14.65 -10.98
N GLU A 27 15.05 -13.56 -11.54
CA GLU A 27 16.35 -13.02 -11.11
C GLU A 27 16.32 -12.40 -9.71
N GLN A 28 15.14 -12.00 -9.24
CA GLN A 28 14.93 -11.48 -7.89
C GLN A 28 14.64 -12.59 -6.86
N GLY A 29 14.81 -13.85 -7.22
CA GLY A 29 14.55 -14.99 -6.32
C GLY A 29 13.07 -15.22 -6.02
N HIS A 30 12.17 -14.68 -6.82
CA HIS A 30 10.73 -14.91 -6.70
C HIS A 30 10.30 -16.12 -7.55
N ARG A 31 9.39 -16.93 -7.03
CA ARG A 31 8.76 -18.05 -7.74
C ARG A 31 7.25 -17.81 -7.82
N LEU A 32 6.70 -17.98 -9.00
CA LEU A 32 5.26 -17.91 -9.23
C LEU A 32 4.64 -19.32 -9.20
N SER A 33 3.51 -19.49 -8.56
CA SER A 33 2.67 -20.70 -8.63
C SER A 33 1.22 -20.35 -8.94
N GLY A 34 0.50 -21.26 -9.59
CA GLY A 34 -0.83 -21.09 -10.15
C GLY A 34 -0.82 -21.20 -11.67
N PRO A 35 -1.92 -20.87 -12.36
CA PRO A 35 -3.15 -20.30 -11.80
C PRO A 35 -3.98 -21.31 -11.00
N HIS A 36 -4.60 -20.85 -9.92
CA HIS A 36 -5.72 -21.52 -9.26
C HIS A 36 -6.99 -20.82 -9.74
N SER A 37 -7.76 -21.49 -10.58
CA SER A 37 -8.89 -20.89 -11.28
C SER A 37 -10.23 -21.33 -10.72
N PHE A 38 -11.16 -20.41 -10.59
CA PHE A 38 -12.56 -20.66 -10.28
C PHE A 38 -13.40 -19.68 -11.11
N GLU A 39 -14.26 -20.19 -11.99
CA GLU A 39 -15.05 -19.40 -12.95
C GLU A 39 -14.14 -18.42 -13.72
N ASN A 40 -14.39 -17.11 -13.57
CA ASN A 40 -13.65 -16.02 -14.20
C ASN A 40 -12.53 -15.44 -13.32
N LEU A 41 -12.22 -16.06 -12.18
CA LEU A 41 -11.14 -15.68 -11.28
C LEU A 41 -9.94 -16.61 -11.45
N ALA A 42 -8.75 -16.05 -11.59
CA ALA A 42 -7.48 -16.76 -11.55
C ALA A 42 -6.56 -16.13 -10.50
N VAL A 43 -6.05 -16.95 -9.58
CA VAL A 43 -5.16 -16.52 -8.48
C VAL A 43 -3.78 -17.11 -8.69
N TYR A 44 -2.77 -16.28 -8.57
CA TYR A 44 -1.36 -16.66 -8.61
C TYR A 44 -0.71 -16.32 -7.26
N PHE A 45 0.16 -17.20 -6.77
CA PHE A 45 0.97 -16.90 -5.59
C PHE A 45 2.39 -16.52 -6.01
N VAL A 46 2.89 -15.41 -5.50
CA VAL A 46 4.28 -15.00 -5.63
C VAL A 46 5.01 -15.42 -4.36
N HIS A 47 5.97 -16.33 -4.49
CA HIS A 47 6.82 -16.80 -3.39
C HIS A 47 8.15 -16.07 -3.45
N GLY A 48 8.65 -15.63 -2.34
CA GLY A 48 9.94 -14.95 -2.20
C GLY A 48 10.50 -15.09 -0.79
N ALA A 49 11.71 -14.62 -0.60
CA ALA A 49 12.28 -14.53 0.73
C ALA A 49 11.57 -13.43 1.53
N SER A 50 11.23 -13.72 2.78
CA SER A 50 10.72 -12.71 3.71
C SER A 50 11.88 -11.86 4.24
N ALA A 51 11.62 -10.59 4.54
CA ALA A 51 12.58 -9.77 5.27
C ALA A 51 12.84 -10.39 6.66
N SER A 52 14.08 -10.31 7.11
CA SER A 52 14.44 -10.73 8.46
C SER A 52 13.93 -9.71 9.48
N GLY A 53 13.64 -10.16 10.70
CA GLY A 53 13.21 -9.31 11.80
C GLY A 53 11.83 -9.65 12.35
N ALA A 54 11.40 -8.87 13.32
CA ALA A 54 10.06 -9.02 13.91
C ALA A 54 8.97 -8.60 12.91
N ILE A 55 7.90 -9.37 12.86
CA ILE A 55 6.72 -9.02 12.06
C ILE A 55 6.03 -7.81 12.70
N PRO A 56 5.86 -6.68 11.99
CA PRO A 56 5.16 -5.53 12.53
C PRO A 56 3.69 -5.86 12.79
N LEU A 57 3.09 -5.20 13.76
CA LEU A 57 1.64 -5.28 13.96
C LEU A 57 0.93 -4.69 12.74
N THR A 58 -0.21 -5.26 12.40
CA THR A 58 -1.13 -4.60 11.47
C THR A 58 -1.79 -3.38 12.12
N LEU A 59 -2.30 -2.46 11.30
CA LEU A 59 -3.05 -1.30 11.82
C LEU A 59 -4.19 -1.71 12.75
N GLN A 60 -4.94 -2.75 12.36
CA GLN A 60 -6.09 -3.24 13.14
C GLN A 60 -5.67 -3.75 14.53
N GLU A 61 -4.61 -4.55 14.58
CA GLU A 61 -4.06 -5.06 15.85
C GLU A 61 -3.53 -3.93 16.73
N ALA A 62 -2.81 -2.98 16.15
CA ALA A 62 -2.25 -1.86 16.88
C ALA A 62 -3.33 -0.92 17.45
N VAL A 63 -4.41 -0.67 16.70
CA VAL A 63 -5.58 0.07 17.18
C VAL A 63 -6.30 -0.70 18.29
N ALA A 64 -6.50 -2.01 18.14
CA ALA A 64 -7.12 -2.85 19.18
C ALA A 64 -6.32 -2.86 20.48
N LYS A 65 -4.99 -2.85 20.38
CA LYS A 65 -4.06 -2.74 21.52
C LYS A 65 -3.90 -1.31 22.07
N GLY A 66 -4.57 -0.31 21.49
CA GLY A 66 -4.46 1.09 21.89
C GLY A 66 -3.10 1.73 21.62
N ARG A 67 -2.28 1.14 20.73
CA ARG A 67 -0.94 1.63 20.37
C ARG A 67 -0.97 2.64 19.21
N VAL A 68 -2.03 2.60 18.41
CA VAL A 68 -2.23 3.54 17.31
C VAL A 68 -3.53 4.29 17.51
N GLN A 69 -3.48 5.59 17.26
CA GLN A 69 -4.63 6.47 17.25
C GLN A 69 -4.80 7.07 15.85
N VAL A 70 -6.03 7.09 15.37
CA VAL A 70 -6.41 7.81 14.15
C VAL A 70 -7.26 9.02 14.56
N ILE A 71 -6.86 10.19 14.13
CA ILE A 71 -7.38 11.47 14.59
C ILE A 71 -8.00 12.21 13.41
N GLU A 72 -9.23 12.67 13.60
CA GLU A 72 -9.94 13.49 12.62
C GLU A 72 -9.33 14.88 12.54
N THR A 73 -9.08 15.34 11.31
CA THR A 73 -8.58 16.70 11.04
C THR A 73 -9.71 17.68 10.71
N GLY A 74 -10.91 17.18 10.45
CA GLY A 74 -12.03 17.93 9.90
C GLY A 74 -11.97 18.11 8.38
N ARG A 75 -10.90 17.65 7.72
CA ARG A 75 -10.77 17.62 6.26
C ARG A 75 -11.29 16.29 5.71
N VAL A 76 -11.91 16.33 4.54
CA VAL A 76 -12.54 15.13 3.94
C VAL A 76 -11.50 14.07 3.54
N ASN A 77 -10.34 14.51 3.04
CA ASN A 77 -9.35 13.61 2.44
C ASN A 77 -8.09 13.41 3.30
N GLU A 78 -8.12 13.86 4.55
CA GLU A 78 -6.96 13.82 5.44
C GLU A 78 -7.37 13.38 6.85
N LEU A 79 -6.61 12.47 7.39
CA LEU A 79 -6.61 12.10 8.80
C LEU A 79 -5.20 12.30 9.37
N HIS A 80 -5.06 12.33 10.69
CA HIS A 80 -3.77 12.12 11.33
C HIS A 80 -3.72 10.72 11.92
N ILE A 81 -2.53 10.12 11.90
CA ILE A 81 -2.23 8.86 12.54
C ILE A 81 -1.05 9.04 13.50
N GLU A 82 -1.08 8.37 14.63
CA GLU A 82 -0.02 8.42 15.63
C GLU A 82 0.21 7.04 16.22
N ASN A 83 1.45 6.56 16.17
CA ASN A 83 1.88 5.37 16.87
C ASN A 83 2.54 5.77 18.21
N THR A 84 1.87 5.49 19.31
CA THR A 84 2.38 5.71 20.67
C THR A 84 3.17 4.52 21.20
N GLY A 85 3.15 3.39 20.47
CA GLY A 85 3.85 2.14 20.82
C GLY A 85 5.35 2.21 20.53
N THR A 86 6.03 1.15 20.95
CA THR A 86 7.51 0.99 20.80
C THR A 86 7.91 0.16 19.60
N GLU A 87 6.96 -0.35 18.83
CA GLU A 87 7.17 -1.19 17.65
C GLU A 87 6.57 -0.52 16.42
N PRO A 88 7.15 -0.70 15.24
CA PRO A 88 6.57 -0.22 14.01
C PRO A 88 5.24 -0.93 13.71
N VAL A 89 4.34 -0.26 12.99
CA VAL A 89 3.02 -0.78 12.61
C VAL A 89 2.89 -0.72 11.10
N PHE A 90 2.48 -1.83 10.48
CA PHE A 90 2.19 -1.88 9.06
C PHE A 90 0.77 -1.35 8.81
N VAL A 91 0.70 -0.30 8.00
CA VAL A 91 -0.53 0.30 7.48
C VAL A 91 -0.65 -0.12 6.02
N GLN A 92 -1.78 -0.70 5.65
CA GLN A 92 -2.03 -1.18 4.29
C GLN A 92 -2.99 -0.25 3.56
N ALA A 93 -2.71 0.04 2.28
CA ALA A 93 -3.71 0.65 1.40
C ALA A 93 -4.95 -0.23 1.32
N GLY A 94 -6.12 0.35 1.53
CA GLY A 94 -7.38 -0.39 1.67
C GLY A 94 -7.81 -0.62 3.12
N ASP A 95 -6.95 -0.40 4.11
CA ASP A 95 -7.37 -0.43 5.51
C ASP A 95 -8.51 0.57 5.77
N ILE A 96 -9.56 0.08 6.45
CA ILE A 96 -10.71 0.91 6.82
C ILE A 96 -10.58 1.32 8.28
N VAL A 97 -10.50 2.62 8.52
CA VAL A 97 -10.56 3.20 9.85
C VAL A 97 -11.98 3.65 10.16
N LYS A 98 -12.54 3.08 11.22
CA LYS A 98 -13.89 3.37 11.68
C LYS A 98 -13.86 4.40 12.79
N GLY A 99 -14.73 5.37 12.70
CA GLY A 99 -14.84 6.38 13.75
C GLY A 99 -14.95 7.80 13.19
N GLY A 100 -14.86 8.78 14.10
CA GLY A 100 -14.98 10.16 13.71
C GLY A 100 -16.29 10.49 12.98
N LYS A 101 -16.21 11.36 12.00
CA LYS A 101 -17.38 11.82 11.23
C LYS A 101 -17.82 10.83 10.16
N GLN A 102 -16.90 10.06 9.59
CA GLN A 102 -17.18 9.04 8.57
C GLN A 102 -16.14 7.92 8.66
N ASP A 103 -16.49 6.75 8.12
CA ASP A 103 -15.51 5.69 7.89
C ASP A 103 -14.66 6.06 6.67
N ARG A 104 -13.35 5.80 6.76
CA ARG A 104 -12.36 6.17 5.75
C ARG A 104 -11.53 4.97 5.34
N VAL A 105 -11.21 4.88 4.07
CA VAL A 105 -10.20 3.96 3.54
C VAL A 105 -8.87 4.68 3.37
N LEU A 106 -7.80 4.04 3.80
CA LEU A 106 -6.44 4.55 3.62
C LEU A 106 -5.96 4.24 2.20
N THR A 107 -5.20 5.15 1.61
CA THR A 107 -4.84 5.08 0.18
C THR A 107 -3.42 4.62 -0.08
N VAL A 108 -2.59 4.55 0.95
CA VAL A 108 -1.17 4.22 0.84
C VAL A 108 -0.77 3.17 1.85
N SER A 109 0.16 2.28 1.45
CA SER A 109 0.80 1.32 2.35
C SER A 109 2.13 1.88 2.81
N PHE A 110 2.40 1.82 4.12
CA PHE A 110 3.66 2.26 4.70
C PHE A 110 3.90 1.62 6.07
N LEU A 111 5.13 1.71 6.53
CA LEU A 111 5.50 1.31 7.87
C LEU A 111 5.50 2.55 8.77
N LEU A 112 4.55 2.62 9.71
CA LEU A 112 4.43 3.69 10.68
C LEU A 112 5.47 3.48 11.79
N PRO A 113 6.44 4.36 11.97
CA PRO A 113 7.49 4.17 12.96
C PRO A 113 6.97 4.09 14.39
N ALA A 114 7.74 3.47 15.26
CA ALA A 114 7.50 3.56 16.71
C ALA A 114 7.54 5.02 17.17
N LYS A 115 6.64 5.41 18.07
CA LYS A 115 6.57 6.78 18.63
C LYS A 115 6.62 7.86 17.54
N SER A 116 5.84 7.64 16.47
CA SER A 116 5.91 8.45 15.24
C SER A 116 5.53 9.92 15.43
N GLY A 117 4.88 10.28 16.54
CA GLY A 117 4.13 11.52 16.60
C GLY A 117 2.96 11.52 15.62
N ARG A 118 2.34 12.68 15.43
CA ARG A 118 1.20 12.84 14.53
C ARG A 118 1.67 13.02 13.09
N LEU A 119 1.27 12.12 12.21
CA LEU A 119 1.57 12.17 10.77
C LEU A 119 0.27 12.32 9.99
N PRO A 120 0.22 13.19 8.96
CA PRO A 120 -0.93 13.26 8.07
C PRO A 120 -0.97 12.04 7.16
N ILE A 121 -2.17 11.50 6.93
CA ILE A 121 -2.40 10.41 5.98
C ILE A 121 -3.57 10.71 5.07
N ALA A 122 -3.40 10.41 3.79
CA ALA A 122 -4.46 10.53 2.80
C ALA A 122 -5.51 9.42 2.98
N SER A 123 -6.77 9.80 2.83
CA SER A 123 -7.90 8.87 2.99
C SER A 123 -9.08 9.28 2.13
N PHE A 124 -9.96 8.31 1.81
CA PHE A 124 -11.25 8.55 1.18
C PHE A 124 -12.40 8.12 2.07
N CYS A 125 -13.52 8.84 1.97
CA CYS A 125 -14.75 8.46 2.65
C CYS A 125 -15.35 7.22 1.97
N VAL A 126 -15.75 6.22 2.76
CA VAL A 126 -16.43 5.01 2.28
C VAL A 126 -17.84 4.88 2.85
N GLU A 127 -18.30 5.86 3.60
CA GLU A 127 -19.62 5.92 4.19
C GLU A 127 -20.39 7.12 3.63
N GLN A 128 -21.47 6.86 2.91
CA GLN A 128 -22.30 7.90 2.31
C GLN A 128 -23.27 8.49 3.34
N GLY A 129 -23.41 9.82 3.34
CA GLY A 129 -24.48 10.52 4.05
C GLY A 129 -24.27 10.79 5.54
N ARG A 130 -23.23 10.25 6.18
CA ARG A 130 -22.95 10.54 7.58
C ARG A 130 -21.78 11.54 7.70
N TRP A 131 -22.08 12.75 8.15
CA TRP A 131 -21.08 13.80 8.46
C TRP A 131 -21.18 14.24 9.92
N THR A 132 -21.56 13.31 10.80
CA THR A 132 -21.69 13.54 12.25
C THR A 132 -20.86 12.52 13.01
N ALA A 133 -20.25 12.95 14.11
CA ALA A 133 -19.49 12.06 14.97
C ALA A 133 -20.38 10.92 15.51
N ARG A 134 -19.86 9.70 15.54
CA ARG A 134 -20.53 8.58 16.22
C ARG A 134 -20.63 8.84 17.70
N SER A 135 -21.77 8.50 18.29
CA SER A 135 -21.89 8.57 19.74
C SER A 135 -20.91 7.59 20.41
N ARG A 136 -20.43 7.94 21.61
CA ARG A 136 -19.49 7.10 22.38
C ARG A 136 -20.03 5.67 22.55
N ARG A 137 -21.36 5.52 22.76
CA ARG A 137 -22.05 4.23 22.88
C ARG A 137 -21.91 3.36 21.62
N THR A 138 -21.97 3.96 20.43
CA THR A 138 -21.79 3.28 19.13
C THR A 138 -20.34 2.84 18.92
N LEU A 139 -19.39 3.67 19.33
CA LEU A 139 -17.95 3.34 19.25
C LEU A 139 -17.59 2.16 20.16
N ASP A 140 -18.10 2.13 21.38
CA ASP A 140 -17.88 1.01 22.31
C ASP A 140 -18.53 -0.30 21.82
N GLY A 141 -19.69 -0.22 21.19
CA GLY A 141 -20.36 -1.36 20.56
C GLY A 141 -19.57 -1.93 19.38
N LEU A 142 -18.99 -1.07 18.55
CA LEU A 142 -18.13 -1.48 17.42
C LEU A 142 -16.81 -2.09 17.91
N ARG A 143 -16.22 -1.53 18.96
CA ARG A 143 -15.00 -2.07 19.58
C ARG A 143 -15.24 -3.47 20.14
N LYS A 144 -16.39 -3.71 20.81
CA LYS A 144 -16.76 -5.05 21.31
C LYS A 144 -16.97 -6.06 20.19
N ARG A 145 -17.57 -5.66 19.05
CA ARG A 145 -17.76 -6.54 17.87
C ARG A 145 -16.45 -6.87 17.17
N ALA A 146 -15.50 -5.94 17.11
CA ALA A 146 -14.17 -6.19 16.55
C ALA A 146 -13.32 -7.15 17.41
N LEU A 147 -13.59 -7.22 18.71
CA LEU A 147 -12.90 -8.10 19.65
C LEU A 147 -13.52 -9.49 19.80
N ASN A 148 -14.76 -9.70 19.33
CA ASN A 148 -15.46 -10.98 19.32
C ASN A 148 -16.02 -11.22 17.90
N PRO A 149 -15.19 -11.68 16.94
CA PRO A 149 -15.70 -12.21 15.69
C PRO A 149 -16.41 -13.53 16.01
N VAL A 150 -17.67 -13.68 15.54
CA VAL A 150 -18.47 -14.93 15.63
C VAL A 150 -17.83 -15.97 14.73
#